data_d6165337445006a37d3c8325b2765b64
#
_entry.id   d6165337445006a37d3c8325b2765b64
#
_cell.length_a   1.000
_cell.length_b   1.000
_cell.length_c   1.000
_cell.angle_alpha   90.00
_cell.angle_beta   90.00
_cell.angle_gamma   90.00
#
_symmetry.space_group_name_H-M   'P 1'
#
loop_
_entity.id
_entity.type
_entity.pdbx_description
1 polymer ?
#
loop_
_entity_poly.entity_id
_entity_poly.type
_entity_poly.pdbx_seq_one_letter_code
_entity_poly.pdbx_strand_id
1 'polypeptide(L)'
;AVNYLTRMDYPGRTENPPVVLRGEPELTKALIASQDRQWKFCAGVLSWGPEDHVTPEQEQRLMGDFEQTAFAGLAPDQYAILWVRHSHAGHHELHFVIPRMELSTGKALNPFPPGWQKDFDPLRDMYNWCEGWTRPDDPARFRVRTPEHADIHVARLKRWGQTVTLDERTKSREQLTAFLLQRIEEGTVINRANLIEEIE
;
A
#
# COMPACT_ATOMS: atom_id res chain seq x y z
N ALA A 1 -6.56 1.26 -14.09
CA ALA A 1 -5.94 0.38 -13.08
C ALA A 1 -5.35 -0.86 -13.77
N VAL A 2 -6.15 -1.74 -14.41
CA VAL A 2 -5.67 -3.03 -14.97
C VAL A 2 -4.48 -2.86 -15.89
N ASN A 3 -4.55 -2.00 -16.92
CA ASN A 3 -3.42 -1.76 -17.84
C ASN A 3 -2.13 -1.34 -17.14
N TYR A 4 -2.22 -0.56 -16.07
CA TYR A 4 -1.05 -0.19 -15.27
C TYR A 4 -0.43 -1.41 -14.58
N LEU A 5 -1.25 -2.31 -14.04
CA LEU A 5 -0.77 -3.48 -13.32
C LEU A 5 -0.11 -4.52 -14.23
N THR A 6 -0.57 -4.65 -15.47
CA THR A 6 -0.12 -5.70 -16.40
C THR A 6 0.90 -5.24 -17.44
N ARG A 7 1.12 -3.91 -17.60
CA ARG A 7 2.06 -3.40 -18.63
C ARG A 7 3.51 -3.69 -18.28
N MET A 8 4.32 -3.95 -19.30
CA MET A 8 5.75 -4.27 -19.17
C MET A 8 6.66 -3.03 -19.32
N ASP A 9 6.17 -1.96 -19.94
CA ASP A 9 6.90 -0.72 -20.25
C ASP A 9 7.05 0.21 -19.04
N TYR A 10 7.40 -0.33 -17.89
CA TYR A 10 7.63 0.41 -16.64
C TYR A 10 9.01 0.06 -16.08
N PRO A 11 9.77 1.03 -15.51
CA PRO A 11 11.10 0.77 -14.98
C PRO A 11 11.15 -0.42 -14.02
N GLY A 12 12.12 -1.32 -14.22
CA GLY A 12 12.34 -2.52 -13.40
C GLY A 12 11.43 -3.72 -13.74
N ARG A 13 10.43 -3.56 -14.64
CA ARG A 13 9.52 -4.66 -15.01
C ARG A 13 10.07 -5.56 -16.12
N THR A 14 11.14 -5.18 -16.76
CA THR A 14 11.84 -6.06 -17.70
C THR A 14 12.53 -7.20 -16.94
N GLU A 15 13.16 -6.87 -15.81
CA GLU A 15 13.86 -7.84 -14.95
C GLU A 15 12.88 -8.57 -14.01
N ASN A 16 11.86 -7.86 -13.52
CA ASN A 16 10.86 -8.36 -12.60
C ASN A 16 9.45 -8.11 -13.16
N PRO A 17 8.99 -8.93 -14.12
CA PRO A 17 7.70 -8.74 -14.77
C PRO A 17 6.53 -8.91 -13.78
N PRO A 18 5.41 -8.19 -14.00
CA PRO A 18 4.20 -8.42 -13.24
C PRO A 18 3.67 -9.83 -13.48
N VAL A 19 3.22 -10.50 -12.42
CA VAL A 19 2.68 -11.86 -12.49
C VAL A 19 1.21 -11.82 -12.10
N VAL A 20 0.33 -12.22 -13.02
CA VAL A 20 -1.08 -12.44 -12.70
C VAL A 20 -1.22 -13.72 -11.88
N LEU A 21 -1.70 -13.62 -10.65
CA LEU A 21 -1.84 -14.74 -9.72
C LEU A 21 -3.24 -15.34 -9.73
N ARG A 22 -4.27 -14.51 -9.91
CA ARG A 22 -5.67 -14.90 -9.93
C ARG A 22 -6.50 -13.89 -10.71
N GLY A 23 -7.59 -14.35 -11.34
CA GLY A 23 -8.46 -13.54 -12.18
C GLY A 23 -7.90 -13.36 -13.59
N GLU A 24 -8.68 -12.69 -14.43
CA GLU A 24 -8.36 -12.47 -15.84
C GLU A 24 -8.40 -10.97 -16.17
N PRO A 25 -7.29 -10.38 -16.68
CA PRO A 25 -7.23 -8.93 -16.95
C PRO A 25 -8.29 -8.44 -17.93
N GLU A 26 -8.55 -9.17 -19.03
CA GLU A 26 -9.51 -8.74 -20.06
C GLU A 26 -10.95 -8.85 -19.57
N LEU A 27 -11.29 -9.90 -18.82
CA LEU A 27 -12.59 -10.02 -18.16
C LEU A 27 -12.79 -8.87 -17.16
N THR A 28 -11.79 -8.59 -16.33
CA THR A 28 -11.84 -7.48 -15.36
C THR A 28 -12.08 -6.14 -16.05
N LYS A 29 -11.42 -5.88 -17.19
CA LYS A 29 -11.65 -4.67 -18.00
C LYS A 29 -13.07 -4.62 -18.54
N ALA A 30 -13.56 -5.73 -19.11
CA ALA A 30 -14.90 -5.83 -19.66
C ALA A 30 -15.97 -5.56 -18.59
N LEU A 31 -15.84 -6.17 -17.40
CA LEU A 31 -16.73 -5.94 -16.26
C LEU A 31 -16.72 -4.48 -15.79
N ILE A 32 -15.57 -3.84 -15.75
CA ILE A 32 -15.45 -2.42 -15.42
C ILE A 32 -16.11 -1.54 -16.51
N ALA A 33 -15.89 -1.86 -17.77
CA ALA A 33 -16.43 -1.11 -18.90
C ALA A 33 -17.96 -1.22 -19.03
N SER A 34 -18.53 -2.37 -18.68
CA SER A 34 -19.98 -2.62 -18.75
C SER A 34 -20.82 -1.84 -17.76
N GLN A 35 -20.20 -1.14 -16.79
CA GLN A 35 -20.90 -0.41 -15.75
C GLN A 35 -21.05 1.07 -16.12
N ASP A 36 -22.24 1.63 -15.90
CA ASP A 36 -22.54 3.08 -16.08
C ASP A 36 -22.37 3.89 -14.79
N ARG A 37 -21.99 3.23 -13.69
CA ARG A 37 -21.83 3.87 -12.38
C ARG A 37 -20.60 4.76 -12.32
N GLN A 38 -20.61 5.77 -11.47
CA GLN A 38 -19.48 6.66 -11.23
C GLN A 38 -18.25 5.88 -10.70
N TRP A 39 -18.46 4.99 -9.73
CA TRP A 39 -17.41 4.18 -9.11
C TRP A 39 -17.52 2.74 -9.63
N LYS A 40 -16.74 2.43 -10.67
CA LYS A 40 -16.81 1.16 -11.40
C LYS A 40 -15.96 0.05 -10.81
N PHE A 41 -14.94 0.38 -10.03
CA PHE A 41 -14.02 -0.58 -9.43
C PHE A 41 -13.41 -0.07 -8.13
N CYS A 42 -12.89 -1.00 -7.32
CA CYS A 42 -11.94 -0.74 -6.25
C CYS A 42 -10.57 -1.27 -6.67
N ALA A 43 -9.51 -0.64 -6.22
CA ALA A 43 -8.15 -1.14 -6.38
C ALA A 43 -7.36 -0.87 -5.11
N GLY A 44 -6.45 -1.76 -4.77
CA GLY A 44 -5.59 -1.64 -3.62
C GLY A 44 -4.31 -2.45 -3.77
N VAL A 45 -3.53 -2.47 -2.71
CA VAL A 45 -2.26 -3.19 -2.64
C VAL A 45 -2.04 -3.70 -1.21
N LEU A 46 -1.57 -4.94 -1.11
CA LEU A 46 -0.93 -5.47 0.07
C LEU A 46 0.58 -5.37 -0.19
N SER A 47 1.30 -4.73 0.72
CA SER A 47 2.73 -4.42 0.53
C SER A 47 3.49 -4.82 1.78
N TRP A 48 4.65 -5.43 1.59
CA TRP A 48 5.53 -5.88 2.65
C TRP A 48 6.75 -4.99 2.80
N GLY A 49 7.40 -5.09 3.93
CA GLY A 49 8.69 -4.45 4.15
C GLY A 49 9.77 -5.06 3.24
N PRO A 50 10.88 -4.34 2.97
CA PRO A 50 11.94 -4.84 2.11
C PRO A 50 12.65 -6.08 2.66
N GLU A 51 12.59 -6.31 3.97
CA GLU A 51 13.17 -7.46 4.67
C GLU A 51 12.21 -8.65 4.78
N ASP A 52 10.94 -8.46 4.43
CA ASP A 52 9.94 -9.51 4.53
C ASP A 52 10.04 -10.46 3.34
N HIS A 53 10.03 -11.76 3.63
CA HIS A 53 9.98 -12.81 2.64
C HIS A 53 8.60 -13.45 2.61
N VAL A 54 8.00 -13.50 1.44
CA VAL A 54 6.65 -14.04 1.25
C VAL A 54 6.70 -15.22 0.29
N THR A 55 6.26 -16.38 0.76
CA THR A 55 6.21 -17.59 -0.08
C THR A 55 4.94 -17.62 -0.94
N PRO A 56 4.92 -18.37 -2.06
CA PRO A 56 3.72 -18.54 -2.87
C PRO A 56 2.52 -19.11 -2.09
N GLU A 57 2.78 -19.97 -1.11
CA GLU A 57 1.75 -20.58 -0.26
C GLU A 57 1.13 -19.52 0.68
N GLN A 58 1.97 -18.62 1.24
CA GLN A 58 1.51 -17.50 2.04
C GLN A 58 0.68 -16.51 1.22
N GLU A 59 1.10 -16.21 -0.02
CA GLU A 59 0.31 -15.39 -0.96
C GLU A 59 -1.08 -15.98 -1.19
N GLN A 60 -1.15 -17.28 -1.54
CA GLN A 60 -2.43 -17.93 -1.85
C GLN A 60 -3.36 -17.95 -0.64
N ARG A 61 -2.83 -18.22 0.56
CA ARG A 61 -3.60 -18.20 1.80
C ARG A 61 -4.12 -16.81 2.11
N LEU A 62 -3.25 -15.80 2.06
CA LEU A 62 -3.62 -14.41 2.33
C LEU A 62 -4.65 -13.88 1.32
N MET A 63 -4.49 -14.17 0.02
CA MET A 63 -5.48 -13.82 -1.00
C MET A 63 -6.83 -14.47 -0.70
N GLY A 64 -6.84 -15.73 -0.27
CA GLY A 64 -8.06 -16.45 0.10
C GLY A 64 -8.77 -15.80 1.28
N ASP A 65 -8.07 -15.53 2.37
CA ASP A 65 -8.62 -14.92 3.58
C ASP A 65 -9.07 -13.47 3.34
N PHE A 66 -8.32 -12.73 2.52
CA PHE A 66 -8.73 -11.41 2.06
C PHE A 66 -10.05 -11.46 1.30
N GLU A 67 -10.19 -12.39 0.35
CA GLU A 67 -11.42 -12.55 -0.43
C GLU A 67 -12.60 -12.98 0.45
N GLN A 68 -12.40 -13.88 1.40
CA GLN A 68 -13.44 -14.25 2.37
C GLN A 68 -13.91 -13.05 3.21
N THR A 69 -13.00 -12.15 3.56
CA THR A 69 -13.31 -10.92 4.30
C THR A 69 -14.02 -9.91 3.40
N ALA A 70 -13.48 -9.66 2.19
CA ALA A 70 -14.00 -8.66 1.25
C ALA A 70 -15.38 -9.02 0.69
N PHE A 71 -15.66 -10.31 0.53
CA PHE A 71 -16.86 -10.84 -0.12
C PHE A 71 -17.68 -11.71 0.81
N ALA A 72 -17.65 -11.44 2.11
CA ALA A 72 -18.41 -12.20 3.09
C ALA A 72 -19.88 -12.35 2.69
N GLY A 73 -20.34 -13.59 2.62
CA GLY A 73 -21.72 -13.92 2.23
C GLY A 73 -21.95 -14.07 0.72
N LEU A 74 -20.93 -13.89 -0.12
CA LEU A 74 -20.99 -14.17 -1.56
C LEU A 74 -20.30 -15.49 -1.91
N ALA A 75 -20.86 -16.21 -2.89
CA ALA A 75 -20.19 -17.36 -3.50
C ALA A 75 -19.11 -16.90 -4.49
N PRO A 76 -18.08 -17.72 -4.79
CA PRO A 76 -16.97 -17.36 -5.66
C PRO A 76 -17.34 -16.95 -7.09
N ASP A 77 -18.49 -17.36 -7.59
CA ASP A 77 -19.02 -17.00 -8.90
C ASP A 77 -19.81 -15.68 -8.91
N GLN A 78 -20.01 -15.07 -7.74
CA GLN A 78 -20.77 -13.82 -7.60
C GLN A 78 -19.90 -12.56 -7.62
N TYR A 79 -18.57 -12.69 -7.61
CA TYR A 79 -17.64 -11.56 -7.67
C TYR A 79 -16.48 -11.83 -8.63
N ALA A 80 -15.77 -10.79 -8.99
CA ALA A 80 -14.52 -10.91 -9.72
C ALA A 80 -13.42 -10.09 -9.01
N ILE A 81 -12.23 -10.66 -8.97
CA ILE A 81 -11.04 -9.99 -8.47
C ILE A 81 -9.84 -10.39 -9.35
N LEU A 82 -9.02 -9.41 -9.67
CA LEU A 82 -7.74 -9.60 -10.34
C LEU A 82 -6.63 -9.37 -9.34
N TRP A 83 -5.75 -10.35 -9.16
CA TRP A 83 -4.54 -10.24 -8.37
C TRP A 83 -3.30 -10.22 -9.24
N VAL A 84 -2.43 -9.25 -9.03
CA VAL A 84 -1.17 -9.10 -9.74
C VAL A 84 -0.03 -8.86 -8.76
N ARG A 85 0.99 -9.73 -8.78
CA ARG A 85 2.21 -9.55 -7.99
C ARG A 85 3.17 -8.63 -8.71
N HIS A 86 3.74 -7.69 -7.95
CA HIS A 86 4.86 -6.86 -8.36
C HIS A 86 6.04 -7.04 -7.40
N SER A 87 7.26 -7.07 -7.94
CA SER A 87 8.52 -7.13 -7.18
C SER A 87 9.59 -6.17 -7.72
N HIS A 88 9.24 -5.35 -8.72
CA HIS A 88 10.17 -4.45 -9.41
C HIS A 88 10.67 -3.27 -8.56
N ALA A 89 10.02 -2.97 -7.43
CA ALA A 89 10.38 -1.87 -6.53
C ALA A 89 11.31 -2.30 -5.37
N GLY A 90 11.84 -3.54 -5.41
CA GLY A 90 12.72 -4.09 -4.38
C GLY A 90 12.00 -4.63 -3.13
N HIS A 91 10.66 -4.66 -3.16
CA HIS A 91 9.83 -5.28 -2.13
C HIS A 91 8.63 -5.97 -2.77
N HIS A 92 7.98 -6.83 -2.00
CA HIS A 92 6.86 -7.64 -2.47
C HIS A 92 5.55 -6.86 -2.40
N GLU A 93 4.76 -6.89 -3.47
CA GLU A 93 3.46 -6.22 -3.55
C GLU A 93 2.43 -7.13 -4.23
N LEU A 94 1.27 -7.31 -3.62
CA LEU A 94 0.09 -7.92 -4.22
C LEU A 94 -0.95 -6.83 -4.50
N HIS A 95 -1.09 -6.46 -5.75
CA HIS A 95 -2.11 -5.53 -6.21
C HIS A 95 -3.40 -6.24 -6.53
N PHE A 96 -4.52 -5.62 -6.22
CA PHE A 96 -5.82 -6.14 -6.63
C PHE A 96 -6.69 -5.09 -7.32
N VAL A 97 -7.56 -5.57 -8.20
CA VAL A 97 -8.64 -4.78 -8.82
C VAL A 97 -9.93 -5.57 -8.74
N ILE A 98 -10.98 -4.96 -8.19
CA ILE A 98 -12.30 -5.56 -8.00
C ILE A 98 -13.32 -4.71 -8.77
N PRO A 99 -13.99 -5.23 -9.82
CA PRO A 99 -15.16 -4.59 -10.39
C PRO A 99 -16.27 -4.45 -9.35
N ARG A 100 -16.88 -3.27 -9.23
CA ARG A 100 -17.91 -3.02 -8.21
C ARG A 100 -19.29 -3.52 -8.66
N MET A 101 -19.38 -4.81 -8.98
CA MET A 101 -20.58 -5.45 -9.45
C MET A 101 -20.67 -6.89 -8.88
N GLU A 102 -21.81 -7.22 -8.29
CA GLU A 102 -22.21 -8.59 -7.99
C GLU A 102 -22.69 -9.24 -9.29
N LEU A 103 -22.07 -10.37 -9.67
CA LEU A 103 -22.13 -10.90 -11.03
C LEU A 103 -23.47 -11.57 -11.37
N SER A 104 -24.18 -12.16 -10.40
CA SER A 104 -25.45 -12.85 -10.64
C SER A 104 -26.63 -11.90 -10.86
N THR A 105 -26.59 -10.72 -10.24
CA THR A 105 -27.69 -9.75 -10.29
C THR A 105 -27.32 -8.45 -11.01
N GLY A 106 -26.04 -8.21 -11.27
CA GLY A 106 -25.53 -6.94 -11.80
C GLY A 106 -25.63 -5.77 -10.81
N LYS A 107 -25.95 -6.01 -9.54
CA LYS A 107 -26.06 -4.95 -8.52
C LYS A 107 -24.71 -4.38 -8.13
N ALA A 108 -24.73 -3.19 -7.53
CA ALA A 108 -23.52 -2.56 -7.02
C ALA A 108 -22.93 -3.38 -5.85
N LEU A 109 -21.64 -3.67 -5.94
CA LEU A 109 -20.86 -4.32 -4.88
C LEU A 109 -19.86 -3.30 -4.30
N ASN A 110 -19.82 -3.17 -2.98
CA ASN A 110 -18.79 -2.38 -2.29
C ASN A 110 -18.09 -3.24 -1.24
N PRO A 111 -16.94 -3.84 -1.54
CA PRO A 111 -16.20 -4.67 -0.61
C PRO A 111 -15.56 -3.87 0.55
N PHE A 112 -15.49 -2.54 0.42
CA PHE A 112 -14.86 -1.66 1.43
C PHE A 112 -15.85 -0.56 1.86
N PRO A 113 -16.95 -0.89 2.56
CA PRO A 113 -17.87 0.12 3.09
C PRO A 113 -17.17 0.96 4.18
N PRO A 114 -17.71 2.13 4.55
CA PRO A 114 -17.18 2.92 5.65
C PRO A 114 -16.98 2.08 6.92
N GLY A 115 -15.76 2.11 7.48
CA GLY A 115 -15.37 1.28 8.63
C GLY A 115 -14.76 -0.09 8.27
N TRP A 116 -14.51 -0.37 6.99
CA TRP A 116 -13.86 -1.60 6.50
C TRP A 116 -12.55 -1.94 7.22
N GLN A 117 -11.87 -0.95 7.78
CA GLN A 117 -10.63 -1.15 8.55
C GLN A 117 -10.85 -2.08 9.76
N LYS A 118 -12.05 -2.09 10.34
CA LYS A 118 -12.38 -2.96 11.49
C LYS A 118 -12.29 -4.45 11.16
N ASP A 119 -12.47 -4.79 9.89
CA ASP A 119 -12.41 -6.16 9.41
C ASP A 119 -11.00 -6.51 8.88
N PHE A 120 -10.34 -5.57 8.21
CA PHE A 120 -9.06 -5.80 7.55
C PHE A 120 -7.83 -5.53 8.43
N ASP A 121 -7.90 -4.62 9.42
CA ASP A 121 -6.80 -4.41 10.36
C ASP A 121 -6.50 -5.67 11.20
N PRO A 122 -7.50 -6.39 11.75
CA PRO A 122 -7.25 -7.66 12.44
C PRO A 122 -6.64 -8.73 11.52
N LEU A 123 -7.07 -8.82 10.25
CA LEU A 123 -6.49 -9.74 9.26
C LEU A 123 -5.00 -9.43 9.03
N ARG A 124 -4.67 -8.15 8.79
CA ARG A 124 -3.28 -7.67 8.66
C ARG A 124 -2.45 -8.01 9.88
N ASP A 125 -2.97 -7.71 11.07
CA ASP A 125 -2.24 -7.87 12.33
C ASP A 125 -2.00 -9.35 12.65
N MET A 126 -2.98 -10.21 12.37
CA MET A 126 -2.85 -11.66 12.50
C MET A 126 -1.72 -12.20 11.61
N TYR A 127 -1.70 -11.82 10.33
CA TYR A 127 -0.65 -12.26 9.41
C TYR A 127 0.73 -11.74 9.83
N ASN A 128 0.86 -10.45 10.15
CA ASN A 128 2.12 -9.88 10.60
C ASN A 128 2.66 -10.59 11.85
N TRP A 129 1.75 -10.96 12.77
CA TRP A 129 2.13 -11.70 13.97
C TRP A 129 2.52 -13.16 13.68
N CYS A 130 1.68 -13.89 12.94
CA CYS A 130 1.90 -15.31 12.68
C CYS A 130 3.11 -15.59 11.78
N GLU A 131 3.34 -14.73 10.77
CA GLU A 131 4.42 -14.90 9.81
C GLU A 131 5.70 -14.13 10.19
N GLY A 132 5.66 -13.34 11.27
CA GLY A 132 6.79 -12.51 11.70
C GLY A 132 7.11 -11.37 10.75
N TRP A 133 6.12 -10.91 9.95
CA TRP A 133 6.32 -9.82 9.01
C TRP A 133 6.37 -8.46 9.70
N THR A 134 6.96 -7.52 9.02
CA THR A 134 7.09 -6.14 9.44
C THR A 134 5.75 -5.50 9.76
N ARG A 135 5.62 -4.98 10.98
CA ARG A 135 4.42 -4.26 11.39
C ARG A 135 4.52 -2.78 11.01
N PRO A 136 3.52 -2.23 10.29
CA PRO A 136 3.52 -0.81 9.90
C PRO A 136 3.35 0.14 11.11
N ASP A 137 2.77 -0.34 12.19
CA ASP A 137 2.51 0.38 13.45
C ASP A 137 3.58 0.16 14.53
N ASP A 138 4.70 -0.49 14.19
CA ASP A 138 5.82 -0.66 15.11
C ASP A 138 6.39 0.72 15.54
N PRO A 139 6.43 1.02 16.85
CA PRO A 139 6.99 2.26 17.37
C PRO A 139 8.41 2.55 16.89
N ALA A 140 9.25 1.52 16.70
CA ALA A 140 10.60 1.67 16.17
C ALA A 140 10.64 2.21 14.73
N ARG A 141 9.53 2.17 14.00
CA ARG A 141 9.37 2.65 12.63
C ARG A 141 8.64 3.99 12.54
N PHE A 142 8.23 4.54 13.68
CA PHE A 142 7.57 5.84 13.70
C PHE A 142 8.47 6.92 13.10
N ARG A 143 7.91 7.65 12.15
CA ARG A 143 8.57 8.85 11.64
C ARG A 143 8.35 9.99 12.63
N VAL A 144 9.39 10.76 12.89
CA VAL A 144 9.33 11.94 13.76
C VAL A 144 8.28 12.95 13.26
N ARG A 145 8.07 12.97 11.95
CA ARG A 145 7.04 13.80 11.32
C ARG A 145 6.35 13.07 10.16
N THR A 146 5.09 13.42 9.93
CA THR A 146 4.38 12.99 8.73
C THR A 146 4.93 13.75 7.52
N PRO A 147 5.29 13.06 6.40
CA PRO A 147 5.72 13.73 5.18
C PRO A 147 4.64 14.67 4.64
N GLU A 148 5.02 15.87 4.25
CA GLU A 148 4.13 16.79 3.54
C GLU A 148 3.96 16.35 2.08
N HIS A 149 2.95 16.90 1.41
CA HIS A 149 2.71 16.63 -0.01
C HIS A 149 3.93 16.93 -0.89
N ALA A 150 4.67 17.98 -0.56
CA ALA A 150 5.92 18.35 -1.23
C ALA A 150 7.01 17.27 -1.06
N ASP A 151 7.16 16.72 0.15
CA ASP A 151 8.13 15.64 0.43
C ASP A 151 7.81 14.39 -0.41
N ILE A 152 6.52 14.04 -0.50
CA ILE A 152 6.04 12.91 -1.31
C ILE A 152 6.33 13.15 -2.80
N HIS A 153 6.11 14.38 -3.27
CA HIS A 153 6.38 14.76 -4.66
C HIS A 153 7.87 14.66 -4.99
N VAL A 154 8.74 15.21 -4.14
CA VAL A 154 10.21 15.13 -4.26
C VAL A 154 10.67 13.66 -4.27
N ALA A 155 10.16 12.83 -3.36
CA ALA A 155 10.50 11.41 -3.32
C ALA A 155 10.09 10.69 -4.61
N ARG A 156 8.95 11.04 -5.19
CA ARG A 156 8.48 10.51 -6.48
C ARG A 156 9.39 10.91 -7.63
N LEU A 157 9.79 12.20 -7.71
CA LEU A 157 10.69 12.70 -8.76
C LEU A 157 12.07 12.03 -8.67
N LYS A 158 12.62 11.88 -7.46
CA LYS A 158 13.89 11.14 -7.24
C LYS A 158 13.79 9.68 -7.69
N ARG A 159 12.69 8.99 -7.40
CA ARG A 159 12.45 7.62 -7.87
C ARG A 159 12.43 7.52 -9.39
N TRP A 160 12.00 8.58 -10.10
CA TRP A 160 12.03 8.64 -11.56
C TRP A 160 13.37 9.12 -12.14
N GLY A 161 14.44 9.15 -11.32
CA GLY A 161 15.78 9.55 -11.75
C GLY A 161 15.95 11.04 -12.02
N GLN A 162 14.99 11.86 -11.61
CA GLN A 162 15.11 13.31 -11.76
C GLN A 162 15.94 13.91 -10.63
N THR A 163 16.86 14.80 -10.98
CA THR A 163 17.59 15.59 -10.01
C THR A 163 16.68 16.66 -9.44
N VAL A 164 16.39 16.56 -8.15
CA VAL A 164 15.56 17.55 -7.44
C VAL A 164 16.47 18.36 -6.53
N THR A 165 16.52 19.67 -6.76
CA THR A 165 17.15 20.61 -5.85
C THR A 165 16.19 20.82 -4.67
N LEU A 166 16.62 20.48 -3.46
CA LEU A 166 15.86 20.80 -2.24
C LEU A 166 15.88 22.30 -2.05
N ASP A 167 14.71 22.89 -1.78
CA ASP A 167 14.64 24.29 -1.40
C ASP A 167 15.27 24.53 -0.01
N GLU A 168 15.59 25.75 0.30
CA GLU A 168 16.22 26.11 1.59
C GLU A 168 15.34 25.74 2.79
N ARG A 169 14.02 25.84 2.64
CA ARG A 169 13.07 25.47 3.68
C ARG A 169 13.13 23.97 4.01
N THR A 170 13.25 23.11 3.00
CA THR A 170 13.40 21.66 3.21
C THR A 170 14.72 21.33 3.89
N LYS A 171 15.82 21.98 3.48
CA LYS A 171 17.13 21.82 4.11
C LYS A 171 17.12 22.26 5.57
N SER A 172 16.58 23.44 5.87
CA SER A 172 16.49 23.97 7.24
C SER A 172 15.65 23.03 8.13
N ARG A 173 14.58 22.48 7.58
CA ARG A 173 13.72 21.55 8.30
C ARG A 173 14.42 20.21 8.59
N GLU A 174 15.19 19.68 7.64
CA GLU A 174 16.00 18.47 7.85
C GLU A 174 17.09 18.70 8.90
N GLN A 175 17.77 19.84 8.87
CA GLN A 175 18.78 20.23 9.86
C GLN A 175 18.19 20.36 11.26
N LEU A 176 17.05 21.04 11.39
CA LEU A 176 16.37 21.18 12.68
C LEU A 176 15.91 19.80 13.21
N THR A 177 15.38 18.95 12.35
CA THR A 177 14.95 17.61 12.75
C THR A 177 16.14 16.77 13.25
N ALA A 178 17.27 16.80 12.53
CA ALA A 178 18.49 16.09 12.93
C ALA A 178 19.04 16.62 14.27
N PHE A 179 19.07 17.93 14.44
CA PHE A 179 19.48 18.57 15.70
C PHE A 179 18.62 18.10 16.88
N LEU A 180 17.30 18.16 16.74
CA LEU A 180 16.38 17.75 17.81
C LEU A 180 16.48 16.26 18.15
N LEU A 181 16.65 15.39 17.14
CA LEU A 181 16.87 13.97 17.37
C LEU A 181 18.14 13.71 18.15
N GLN A 182 19.24 14.38 17.81
CA GLN A 182 20.49 14.29 18.56
C GLN A 182 20.30 14.71 20.03
N ARG A 183 19.57 15.82 20.30
CA ARG A 183 19.30 16.28 21.66
C ARG A 183 18.43 15.31 22.46
N ILE A 184 17.52 14.62 21.81
CA ILE A 184 16.72 13.55 22.42
C ILE A 184 17.61 12.33 22.76
N GLU A 185 18.48 11.92 21.85
CA GLU A 185 19.42 10.80 22.08
C GLU A 185 20.42 11.11 23.19
N GLU A 186 20.88 12.35 23.29
CA GLU A 186 21.75 12.84 24.38
C GLU A 186 21.01 12.97 25.72
N GLY A 187 19.68 12.83 25.74
CA GLY A 187 18.85 12.94 26.94
C GLY A 187 18.64 14.36 27.45
N THR A 188 19.01 15.40 26.69
CA THR A 188 18.79 16.83 27.04
C THR A 188 17.33 17.23 26.80
N VAL A 189 16.66 16.58 25.84
CA VAL A 189 15.24 16.76 25.55
C VAL A 189 14.48 15.51 25.94
N ILE A 190 13.77 15.54 27.07
CA ILE A 190 12.98 14.44 27.60
C ILE A 190 11.47 14.70 27.56
N ASN A 191 11.06 15.92 27.27
CA ASN A 191 9.66 16.31 27.20
C ASN A 191 9.48 17.55 26.30
N ARG A 192 8.21 17.93 26.06
CA ARG A 192 7.86 19.06 25.21
C ARG A 192 8.37 20.41 25.73
N ALA A 193 8.45 20.62 27.04
CA ALA A 193 8.93 21.88 27.61
C ALA A 193 10.42 22.07 27.31
N ASN A 194 11.24 21.05 27.56
CA ASN A 194 12.66 21.08 27.20
C ASN A 194 12.90 21.28 25.70
N LEU A 195 12.03 20.70 24.84
CA LEU A 195 12.12 20.88 23.40
C LEU A 195 11.88 22.35 22.99
N ILE A 196 10.98 23.06 23.65
CA ILE A 196 10.72 24.48 23.38
C ILE A 196 11.91 25.32 23.81
N GLU A 197 12.48 25.07 25.01
CA GLU A 197 13.65 25.74 25.52
C GLU A 197 14.89 25.59 24.62
N GLU A 198 15.06 24.44 23.97
CA GLU A 198 16.18 24.21 23.04
C GLU A 198 16.02 24.91 21.68
N ILE A 199 14.83 25.40 21.35
CA ILE A 199 14.54 26.06 20.05
C ILE A 199 14.50 27.60 20.21
N GLU A 200 14.26 28.14 21.40
CA GLU A 200 14.27 29.56 21.70
C GLU A 200 15.68 30.09 21.89
#